data_fc20a8d7cec08bbd7682a94eaf3bb132
#
_entry.id   fc20a8d7cec08bbd7682a94eaf3bb132
#
_cell.length_a   1.000
_cell.length_b   1.000
_cell.length_c   1.000
_cell.angle_alpha   90.00
_cell.angle_beta   90.00
_cell.angle_gamma   90.00
#
_symmetry.space_group_name_H-M   'P 1'
#
loop_
_entity.id
_entity.type
_entity.pdbx_description
1 polymer ?
#
loop_
_entity_poly.entity_id
_entity_poly.type
_entity_poly.pdbx_seq_one_letter_code
_entity_poly.pdbx_strand_id
1 'polypeptide(L)'
;GGITFLNPNNHMQLFEAGSNISITEAGTYDIYFDSAKLLLYVVTAGSNYTSAPLQTENGKEPVQEEPDVTSNTLYLTPNSNWKGDGARFAAYFWNAAGTNTWVSMADTDGEGIYEGNIPVGYNVGDNVSFCRMNPGNSTNNWNQRWNQTSDLTWDGSKNLYTINNGSWD
;
A
#
# COMPACT_ATOMS: atom_id res chain seq x y z
N GLY A 1 -25.35 16.19 -8.79
CA GLY A 1 -24.96 16.55 -7.43
C GLY A 1 -23.64 17.28 -7.45
N GLY A 2 -23.35 18.04 -6.41
CA GLY A 2 -22.09 18.75 -6.25
C GLY A 2 -21.10 17.96 -5.39
N ILE A 3 -19.83 18.26 -5.52
CA ILE A 3 -18.76 17.76 -4.64
C ILE A 3 -18.59 18.76 -3.51
N THR A 4 -18.66 18.32 -2.27
CA THR A 4 -18.47 19.19 -1.09
C THR A 4 -17.23 18.77 -0.33
N PHE A 5 -16.26 19.67 -0.22
CA PHE A 5 -15.13 19.53 0.68
C PHE A 5 -15.54 20.07 2.05
N LEU A 6 -15.74 19.20 3.03
CA LEU A 6 -16.04 19.57 4.42
C LEU A 6 -14.79 20.00 5.19
N ASN A 7 -13.65 19.45 4.81
CA ASN A 7 -12.34 19.86 5.31
C ASN A 7 -11.46 20.20 4.11
N PRO A 8 -10.92 21.43 4.02
CA PRO A 8 -10.20 21.88 2.83
C PRO A 8 -8.82 21.22 2.63
N ASN A 9 -8.33 20.41 3.52
CA ASN A 9 -7.04 19.75 3.34
C ASN A 9 -7.18 18.28 2.90
N ASN A 10 -8.18 17.99 2.07
CA ASN A 10 -8.48 16.67 1.56
C ASN A 10 -8.36 16.60 0.03
N HIS A 11 -8.38 15.38 -0.51
CA HIS A 11 -8.62 15.15 -1.93
C HIS A 11 -9.81 14.19 -2.14
N MET A 12 -10.36 14.18 -3.33
CA MET A 12 -11.50 13.32 -3.70
C MET A 12 -11.29 12.71 -5.08
N GLN A 13 -11.79 11.49 -5.26
CA GLN A 13 -11.96 10.87 -6.56
C GLN A 13 -13.13 11.51 -7.30
N LEU A 14 -12.92 11.91 -8.54
CA LEU A 14 -13.99 12.43 -9.41
C LEU A 14 -14.57 11.28 -10.24
N PHE A 15 -15.89 11.04 -10.09
CA PHE A 15 -16.58 9.98 -10.84
C PHE A 15 -17.37 10.51 -12.02
N GLU A 16 -17.71 11.82 -12.04
CA GLU A 16 -18.51 12.45 -13.10
C GLU A 16 -18.00 13.84 -13.45
N ALA A 17 -18.05 14.19 -14.72
CA ALA A 17 -17.79 15.54 -15.19
C ALA A 17 -18.99 16.46 -14.93
N GLY A 18 -18.73 17.72 -14.57
CA GLY A 18 -19.76 18.78 -14.49
C GLY A 18 -20.42 18.98 -13.14
N SER A 19 -19.86 18.42 -12.06
CA SER A 19 -20.33 18.73 -10.70
C SER A 19 -19.72 20.04 -10.18
N ASN A 20 -20.51 20.82 -9.45
CA ASN A 20 -20.02 21.99 -8.74
C ASN A 20 -19.14 21.55 -7.56
N ILE A 21 -18.06 22.30 -7.31
CA ILE A 21 -17.21 22.12 -6.14
C ILE A 21 -17.62 23.15 -5.10
N SER A 22 -17.89 22.69 -3.88
CA SER A 22 -18.20 23.54 -2.73
C SER A 22 -17.19 23.31 -1.63
N ILE A 23 -16.72 24.37 -1.00
CA ILE A 23 -15.85 24.34 0.18
C ILE A 23 -16.64 24.97 1.32
N THR A 24 -16.78 24.26 2.45
CA THR A 24 -17.65 24.71 3.56
C THR A 24 -17.01 25.76 4.45
N GLU A 25 -15.67 25.83 4.45
CA GLU A 25 -14.94 26.84 5.23
C GLU A 25 -14.48 27.99 4.33
N ALA A 26 -14.62 29.22 4.80
CA ALA A 26 -14.08 30.39 4.11
C ALA A 26 -12.53 30.42 4.26
N GLY A 27 -11.83 30.63 3.14
CA GLY A 27 -10.37 30.64 3.15
C GLY A 27 -9.79 30.86 1.76
N THR A 28 -8.46 30.81 1.68
CA THR A 28 -7.71 30.82 0.42
C THR A 28 -7.14 29.41 0.22
N TYR A 29 -7.42 28.82 -0.93
CA TYR A 29 -7.08 27.43 -1.22
C TYR A 29 -6.35 27.31 -2.55
N ASP A 30 -5.41 26.36 -2.60
CA ASP A 30 -4.84 25.86 -3.83
C ASP A 30 -5.62 24.62 -4.27
N ILE A 31 -5.95 24.56 -5.55
CA ILE A 31 -6.72 23.46 -6.13
C ILE A 31 -5.83 22.78 -7.18
N TYR A 32 -5.58 21.48 -7.00
CA TYR A 32 -4.81 20.66 -7.93
C TYR A 32 -5.68 19.56 -8.50
N PHE A 33 -5.49 19.27 -9.77
CA PHE A 33 -6.21 18.20 -10.46
C PHE A 33 -5.22 17.24 -11.13
N ASP A 34 -5.23 15.99 -10.69
CA ASP A 34 -4.54 14.90 -11.36
C ASP A 34 -5.47 14.28 -12.40
N SER A 35 -5.27 14.64 -13.66
CA SER A 35 -6.11 14.18 -14.76
C SER A 35 -5.92 12.70 -15.13
N ALA A 36 -4.78 12.11 -14.78
CA ALA A 36 -4.50 10.70 -15.03
C ALA A 36 -5.25 9.80 -14.05
N LYS A 37 -5.36 10.24 -12.80
CA LYS A 37 -6.05 9.52 -11.73
C LYS A 37 -7.45 10.04 -11.44
N LEU A 38 -7.85 11.14 -12.07
CA LEU A 38 -9.11 11.86 -11.80
C LEU A 38 -9.24 12.28 -10.33
N LEU A 39 -8.14 12.71 -9.71
CA LEU A 39 -8.12 13.17 -8.33
C LEU A 39 -8.14 14.71 -8.26
N LEU A 40 -8.97 15.23 -7.37
CA LEU A 40 -9.06 16.65 -7.08
C LEU A 40 -8.60 16.91 -5.65
N TYR A 41 -7.61 17.78 -5.49
CA TYR A 41 -7.05 18.18 -4.20
C TYR A 41 -7.47 19.61 -3.90
N VAL A 42 -7.95 19.88 -2.69
CA VAL A 42 -8.23 21.22 -2.17
C VAL A 42 -7.46 21.36 -0.86
N VAL A 43 -6.46 22.22 -0.85
CA VAL A 43 -5.57 22.41 0.30
C VAL A 43 -5.47 23.89 0.65
N THR A 44 -5.17 24.20 1.90
CA THR A 44 -4.86 25.59 2.33
C THR A 44 -3.71 26.12 1.49
N ALA A 45 -3.82 27.35 1.02
CA ALA A 45 -2.83 27.96 0.12
C ALA A 45 -1.41 27.84 0.68
N GLY A 46 -0.49 27.36 -0.15
CA GLY A 46 0.90 27.10 0.20
C GLY A 46 1.18 25.78 0.92
N SER A 47 0.16 24.94 1.14
CA SER A 47 0.34 23.59 1.72
C SER A 47 0.75 22.57 0.66
N ASN A 48 1.44 21.50 1.10
CA ASN A 48 1.75 20.38 0.22
C ASN A 48 0.49 19.53 -0.04
N TYR A 49 0.02 19.49 -1.29
CA TYR A 49 -1.18 18.74 -1.64
C TYR A 49 -0.99 17.22 -1.60
N THR A 50 0.24 16.71 -1.76
CA THR A 50 0.50 15.28 -1.81
C THR A 50 0.26 14.55 -0.49
N SER A 51 0.18 15.29 0.61
CA SER A 51 -0.14 14.76 1.95
C SER A 51 -1.62 14.92 2.34
N ALA A 52 -2.47 15.43 1.43
CA ALA A 52 -3.88 15.61 1.70
C ALA A 52 -4.60 14.26 1.72
N PRO A 53 -5.28 13.85 2.81
CA PRO A 53 -5.96 12.58 2.90
C PRO A 53 -7.15 12.48 1.93
N LEU A 54 -7.51 11.27 1.53
CA LEU A 54 -8.68 11.00 0.70
C LEU A 54 -9.97 11.24 1.49
N GLN A 55 -10.84 12.09 0.98
CA GLN A 55 -12.19 12.29 1.50
C GLN A 55 -13.16 11.38 0.73
N THR A 56 -13.80 10.47 1.42
CA THR A 56 -14.91 9.71 0.84
C THR A 56 -16.21 10.48 0.99
N GLU A 57 -17.00 10.47 -0.07
CA GLU A 57 -18.32 11.09 -0.24
C GLU A 57 -18.84 11.99 0.91
N ASN A 58 -19.04 13.28 0.61
CA ASN A 58 -19.87 14.22 1.38
C ASN A 58 -19.69 14.18 2.91
N GLY A 59 -18.46 14.13 3.39
CA GLY A 59 -18.15 14.35 4.81
C GLY A 59 -18.02 13.10 5.67
N LYS A 60 -17.82 11.96 5.08
CA LYS A 60 -17.35 10.79 5.82
C LYS A 60 -15.83 10.84 6.01
N GLU A 61 -15.37 10.26 7.11
CA GLU A 61 -13.95 10.21 7.46
C GLU A 61 -13.06 9.73 6.29
N PRO A 62 -11.83 10.26 6.17
CA PRO A 62 -10.90 9.81 5.14
C PRO A 62 -10.72 8.28 5.26
N VAL A 63 -10.93 7.59 4.18
CA VAL A 63 -10.48 6.19 4.07
C VAL A 63 -8.96 6.25 3.99
N GLN A 64 -8.28 5.49 4.83
CA GLN A 64 -6.87 5.24 4.60
C GLN A 64 -6.74 4.66 3.19
N GLU A 65 -5.92 5.29 2.36
CA GLU A 65 -5.67 4.75 1.03
C GLU A 65 -5.18 3.30 1.19
N GLU A 66 -5.95 2.37 0.65
CA GLU A 66 -5.38 1.05 0.38
C GLU A 66 -4.15 1.27 -0.52
N PRO A 67 -3.03 0.60 -0.24
CA PRO A 67 -1.82 0.75 -1.05
C PRO A 67 -2.19 0.61 -2.53
N ASP A 68 -1.79 1.61 -3.33
CA ASP A 68 -2.09 1.64 -4.77
C ASP A 68 -1.59 0.33 -5.42
N VAL A 69 -2.50 -0.51 -5.89
CA VAL A 69 -2.19 -1.79 -6.56
C VAL A 69 -1.35 -1.62 -7.83
N THR A 70 -1.16 -0.37 -8.29
CA THR A 70 -0.17 -0.06 -9.32
C THR A 70 1.25 0.06 -8.77
N SER A 71 1.40 0.07 -7.44
CA SER A 71 2.70 0.08 -6.79
C SER A 71 3.40 -1.25 -7.05
N ASN A 72 4.65 -1.18 -7.50
CA ASN A 72 5.50 -2.36 -7.67
C ASN A 72 6.01 -2.88 -6.31
N THR A 73 5.15 -2.81 -5.28
CA THR A 73 5.47 -3.13 -3.89
C THR A 73 4.44 -4.09 -3.32
N LEU A 74 4.91 -5.14 -2.66
CA LEU A 74 4.08 -6.00 -1.83
C LEU A 74 4.25 -5.64 -0.36
N TYR A 75 3.17 -5.77 0.37
CA TYR A 75 3.08 -5.48 1.80
C TYR A 75 2.73 -6.74 2.58
N LEU A 76 3.21 -6.79 3.81
CA LEU A 76 2.98 -7.89 4.74
C LEU A 76 2.58 -7.34 6.11
N THR A 77 1.42 -7.77 6.62
CA THR A 77 1.04 -7.58 8.03
C THR A 77 1.29 -8.87 8.81
N PRO A 78 2.42 -9.00 9.54
CA PRO A 78 2.68 -10.16 10.36
C PRO A 78 1.86 -10.11 11.66
N ASN A 79 1.44 -11.26 12.16
CA ASN A 79 0.79 -11.36 13.46
C ASN A 79 1.80 -11.31 14.61
N SER A 80 1.32 -11.30 15.87
CA SER A 80 2.17 -11.22 17.06
C SER A 80 3.20 -12.37 17.15
N ASN A 81 2.83 -13.58 16.76
CA ASN A 81 3.75 -14.73 16.76
C ASN A 81 4.87 -14.55 15.73
N TRP A 82 4.57 -13.99 14.57
CA TRP A 82 5.56 -13.72 13.54
C TRP A 82 6.49 -12.58 13.94
N LYS A 83 6.00 -11.56 14.65
CA LYS A 83 6.82 -10.44 15.16
C LYS A 83 7.71 -10.83 16.34
N GLY A 84 7.44 -11.96 17.00
CA GLY A 84 8.23 -12.42 18.14
C GLY A 84 9.71 -12.62 17.83
N ASP A 85 10.56 -12.68 18.85
CA ASP A 85 12.01 -12.94 18.80
C ASP A 85 12.80 -11.95 17.94
N GLY A 86 12.27 -10.75 17.69
CA GLY A 86 12.88 -9.73 16.84
C GLY A 86 13.02 -10.16 15.37
N ALA A 87 12.18 -11.07 14.90
CA ALA A 87 12.25 -11.61 13.55
C ALA A 87 12.24 -10.50 12.49
N ARG A 88 12.99 -10.70 11.42
CA ARG A 88 12.90 -9.93 10.18
C ARG A 88 12.08 -10.67 9.16
N PHE A 89 11.68 -9.99 8.08
CA PHE A 89 10.84 -10.58 7.05
C PHE A 89 11.48 -10.47 5.68
N ALA A 90 11.15 -11.44 4.82
CA ALA A 90 11.54 -11.46 3.42
C ALA A 90 10.44 -12.10 2.57
N ALA A 91 10.37 -11.71 1.30
CA ALA A 91 9.57 -12.37 0.29
C ALA A 91 10.48 -13.19 -0.64
N TYR A 92 10.08 -14.43 -0.93
CA TYR A 92 10.72 -15.26 -1.93
C TYR A 92 9.81 -15.36 -3.15
N PHE A 93 10.30 -14.90 -4.29
CA PHE A 93 9.61 -14.92 -5.56
C PHE A 93 10.14 -16.01 -6.46
N TRP A 94 9.25 -16.65 -7.23
CA TRP A 94 9.62 -17.57 -8.31
C TRP A 94 8.56 -17.60 -9.40
N ASN A 95 8.97 -17.98 -10.61
CA ASN A 95 8.09 -18.05 -11.77
C ASN A 95 8.26 -19.36 -12.56
N ALA A 96 7.37 -19.55 -13.54
CA ALA A 96 7.38 -20.75 -14.40
C ALA A 96 8.65 -20.87 -15.27
N ALA A 97 9.39 -19.80 -15.49
CA ALA A 97 10.66 -19.81 -16.21
C ALA A 97 11.83 -20.34 -15.35
N GLY A 98 11.59 -20.67 -14.06
CA GLY A 98 12.60 -21.15 -13.12
C GLY A 98 13.46 -20.04 -12.50
N THR A 99 13.13 -18.79 -12.74
CA THR A 99 13.78 -17.66 -12.09
C THR A 99 13.27 -17.55 -10.65
N ASN A 100 14.18 -17.30 -9.71
CA ASN A 100 13.81 -17.07 -8.31
C ASN A 100 14.69 -16.00 -7.67
N THR A 101 14.16 -15.31 -6.65
CA THR A 101 14.91 -14.29 -5.91
C THR A 101 14.30 -14.01 -4.55
N TRP A 102 15.12 -13.45 -3.66
CA TRP A 102 14.73 -13.00 -2.35
C TRP A 102 14.68 -11.48 -2.28
N VAL A 103 13.67 -10.94 -1.61
CA VAL A 103 13.54 -9.52 -1.30
C VAL A 103 13.41 -9.36 0.20
N SER A 104 14.24 -8.51 0.81
CA SER A 104 14.06 -8.11 2.20
C SER A 104 12.85 -7.20 2.32
N MET A 105 12.08 -7.38 3.38
CA MET A 105 10.95 -6.52 3.69
C MET A 105 11.28 -5.68 4.92
N ALA A 106 10.91 -4.40 4.88
CA ALA A 106 11.18 -3.45 5.95
C ALA A 106 9.87 -2.73 6.36
N ASP A 107 9.77 -2.42 7.64
CA ASP A 107 8.75 -1.52 8.20
C ASP A 107 9.42 -0.14 8.29
N THR A 108 9.23 0.68 7.24
CA THR A 108 9.98 1.94 7.08
C THR A 108 9.38 3.10 7.87
N ASP A 109 8.10 3.01 8.20
CA ASP A 109 7.33 4.03 8.93
C ASP A 109 7.01 3.65 10.38
N GLY A 110 7.24 2.38 10.76
CA GLY A 110 6.99 1.87 12.11
C GLY A 110 5.53 1.50 12.40
N GLU A 111 4.70 1.38 11.37
CA GLU A 111 3.27 1.03 11.53
C GLU A 111 3.04 -0.48 11.70
N GLY A 112 4.07 -1.27 11.53
CA GLY A 112 4.02 -2.73 11.67
C GLY A 112 3.58 -3.44 10.38
N ILE A 113 3.57 -2.72 9.26
CA ILE A 113 3.39 -3.23 7.90
C ILE A 113 4.76 -3.24 7.24
N TYR A 114 5.16 -4.36 6.72
CA TYR A 114 6.46 -4.56 6.07
C TYR A 114 6.29 -4.49 4.56
N GLU A 115 7.19 -3.78 3.90
CA GLU A 115 7.14 -3.54 2.46
C GLU A 115 8.38 -4.09 1.75
N GLY A 116 8.19 -4.56 0.51
CA GLY A 116 9.26 -5.02 -0.36
C GLY A 116 8.88 -4.90 -1.82
N ASN A 117 9.79 -4.38 -2.65
CA ASN A 117 9.52 -4.20 -4.07
C ASN A 117 9.46 -5.54 -4.81
N ILE A 118 8.49 -5.66 -5.71
CA ILE A 118 8.40 -6.79 -6.64
C ILE A 118 9.61 -6.72 -7.57
N PRO A 119 10.41 -7.79 -7.67
CA PRO A 119 11.63 -7.75 -8.48
C PRO A 119 11.33 -7.62 -9.98
N VAL A 120 12.22 -7.00 -10.71
CA VAL A 120 12.12 -6.93 -12.17
C VAL A 120 12.08 -8.34 -12.76
N GLY A 121 11.15 -8.57 -13.67
CA GLY A 121 10.96 -9.86 -14.34
C GLY A 121 9.91 -10.77 -13.68
N TYR A 122 9.27 -10.31 -12.60
CA TYR A 122 8.11 -10.96 -12.02
C TYR A 122 6.84 -10.19 -12.36
N ASN A 123 5.78 -10.92 -12.63
CA ASN A 123 4.52 -10.38 -13.15
C ASN A 123 3.33 -10.96 -12.40
N VAL A 124 2.17 -10.37 -12.61
CA VAL A 124 0.90 -10.96 -12.20
C VAL A 124 0.82 -12.42 -12.64
N GLY A 125 0.46 -13.30 -11.72
CA GLY A 125 0.43 -14.75 -11.93
C GLY A 125 1.68 -15.49 -11.47
N ASP A 126 2.77 -14.80 -11.16
CA ASP A 126 3.95 -15.40 -10.56
C ASP A 126 3.75 -15.66 -9.06
N ASN A 127 4.64 -16.46 -8.50
CA ASN A 127 4.49 -16.96 -7.14
C ASN A 127 5.34 -16.17 -6.14
N VAL A 128 4.84 -16.12 -4.92
CA VAL A 128 5.56 -15.53 -3.78
C VAL A 128 5.28 -16.31 -2.50
N SER A 129 6.27 -16.42 -1.61
CA SER A 129 6.08 -16.82 -0.21
C SER A 129 6.67 -15.76 0.71
N PHE A 130 5.90 -15.33 1.71
CA PHE A 130 6.44 -14.49 2.78
C PHE A 130 7.11 -15.38 3.82
N CYS A 131 8.28 -14.94 4.27
CA CYS A 131 9.14 -15.71 5.17
C CYS A 131 9.47 -14.91 6.44
N ARG A 132 9.32 -15.58 7.59
CA ARG A 132 9.83 -15.14 8.87
C ARG A 132 11.28 -15.59 8.98
N MET A 133 12.20 -14.68 9.19
CA MET A 133 13.65 -14.90 9.04
C MET A 133 14.38 -14.66 10.36
N ASN A 134 15.51 -15.35 10.53
CA ASN A 134 16.44 -15.18 11.64
C ASN A 134 16.99 -13.74 11.68
N PRO A 135 16.80 -12.97 12.76
CA PRO A 135 17.32 -11.61 12.88
C PRO A 135 18.84 -11.55 13.06
N GLY A 136 19.45 -12.63 13.53
CA GLY A 136 20.90 -12.73 13.73
C GLY A 136 21.70 -12.84 12.42
N ASN A 137 21.04 -12.93 11.27
CA ASN A 137 21.68 -13.04 9.96
C ASN A 137 20.88 -12.26 8.91
N SER A 138 21.54 -11.35 8.20
CA SER A 138 20.92 -10.51 7.17
C SER A 138 20.70 -11.21 5.82
N THR A 139 21.33 -12.37 5.61
CA THR A 139 21.21 -13.11 4.34
C THR A 139 19.84 -13.76 4.22
N ASN A 140 19.16 -13.55 3.08
CA ASN A 140 17.93 -14.25 2.77
C ASN A 140 18.26 -15.57 2.08
N ASN A 141 17.97 -16.67 2.73
CA ASN A 141 18.04 -18.01 2.18
C ASN A 141 17.22 -18.99 3.04
N TRP A 142 17.03 -20.19 2.56
CA TRP A 142 16.21 -21.21 3.23
C TRP A 142 16.75 -21.64 4.59
N ASN A 143 18.07 -21.56 4.82
CA ASN A 143 18.69 -21.93 6.11
C ASN A 143 18.41 -20.90 7.21
N GLN A 144 18.09 -19.65 6.83
CA GLN A 144 17.78 -18.57 7.76
C GLN A 144 16.28 -18.38 7.98
N ARG A 145 15.44 -19.14 7.28
CA ARG A 145 13.99 -19.10 7.42
C ARG A 145 13.55 -19.87 8.68
N TRP A 146 12.77 -19.21 9.52
CA TRP A 146 12.13 -19.84 10.67
C TRP A 146 10.71 -20.34 10.35
N ASN A 147 9.98 -19.60 9.52
CA ASN A 147 8.63 -19.95 9.07
C ASN A 147 8.33 -19.30 7.73
N GLN A 148 7.27 -19.76 7.05
CA GLN A 148 6.80 -19.17 5.79
C GLN A 148 5.29 -19.34 5.64
N THR A 149 4.70 -18.57 4.72
CA THR A 149 3.36 -18.84 4.19
C THR A 149 3.38 -20.10 3.30
N SER A 150 2.19 -20.61 2.95
CA SER A 150 2.07 -21.44 1.76
C SER A 150 2.56 -20.70 0.52
N ASP A 151 2.68 -21.42 -0.57
CA ASP A 151 2.91 -20.82 -1.88
C ASP A 151 1.69 -19.99 -2.27
N LEU A 152 1.91 -18.72 -2.58
CA LEU A 152 0.88 -17.76 -2.95
C LEU A 152 1.09 -17.37 -4.41
N THR A 153 0.00 -17.14 -5.11
CA THR A 153 0.01 -16.52 -6.44
C THR A 153 -0.42 -15.07 -6.31
N TRP A 154 0.39 -14.16 -6.80
CA TRP A 154 0.02 -12.75 -6.84
C TRP A 154 -0.83 -12.49 -8.10
N ASP A 155 -2.08 -12.07 -7.90
CA ASP A 155 -3.03 -11.83 -8.99
C ASP A 155 -3.06 -10.38 -9.48
N GLY A 156 -2.34 -9.48 -8.81
CA GLY A 156 -2.23 -8.08 -9.18
C GLY A 156 -3.41 -7.21 -8.77
N SER A 157 -4.44 -7.78 -8.16
CA SER A 157 -5.62 -7.01 -7.71
C SER A 157 -5.42 -6.42 -6.33
N LYS A 158 -4.54 -7.05 -5.52
CA LYS A 158 -4.23 -6.66 -4.15
C LYS A 158 -2.75 -6.88 -3.88
N ASN A 159 -2.17 -6.09 -3.00
CA ASN A 159 -0.73 -6.13 -2.70
C ASN A 159 -0.38 -6.24 -1.22
N LEU A 160 -1.35 -6.26 -0.32
CA LEU A 160 -1.17 -6.49 1.11
C LEU A 160 -1.56 -7.93 1.47
N TYR A 161 -0.66 -8.66 2.14
CA TYR A 161 -0.94 -9.98 2.69
C TYR A 161 -0.96 -9.95 4.21
N THR A 162 -2.03 -10.47 4.80
CA THR A 162 -2.22 -10.49 6.26
C THR A 162 -2.07 -11.92 6.79
N ILE A 163 -1.09 -12.14 7.67
CA ILE A 163 -0.81 -13.47 8.24
C ILE A 163 -1.99 -14.01 9.08
N ASN A 164 -2.71 -13.15 9.79
CA ASN A 164 -3.83 -13.61 10.63
C ASN A 164 -4.95 -14.27 9.83
N ASN A 165 -5.27 -13.72 8.67
CA ASN A 165 -6.37 -14.17 7.83
C ASN A 165 -5.92 -15.17 6.77
N GLY A 166 -4.62 -15.17 6.46
CA GLY A 166 -4.07 -15.93 5.35
C GLY A 166 -4.65 -15.48 4.00
N SER A 167 -4.95 -14.17 3.88
CA SER A 167 -5.61 -13.58 2.72
C SER A 167 -4.85 -12.38 2.18
N TRP A 168 -5.10 -12.08 0.92
CA TRP A 168 -4.73 -10.82 0.28
C TRP A 168 -5.80 -9.76 0.57
N ASP A 169 -5.36 -8.55 0.92
CA ASP A 169 -6.18 -7.36 1.18
C ASP A 169 -5.80 -6.22 0.26
#